data_6df44f1481f12c24c8932b9b3e82c69c
#
_entry.id   6df44f1481f12c24c8932b9b3e82c69c
#
_cell.length_a   1.000
_cell.length_b   1.000
_cell.length_c   1.000
_cell.angle_alpha   90.00
_cell.angle_beta   90.00
_cell.angle_gamma   90.00
#
_symmetry.space_group_name_H-M   'P 1'
#
loop_
_entity.id
_entity.type
_entity.pdbx_description
1 polymer ?
#
loop_
_entity_poly.entity_id
_entity_poly.type
_entity_poly.pdbx_seq_one_letter_code
_entity_poly.pdbx_strand_id
1 'polypeptide(L)'
;MTTFELNGVSVETEMSHPHLLAAIRDEFGLISPKDGCSPSGQCGCCTVLIDGKARVACQTSMEKIEDTKVLTLEGFDPKERELFSQTFAAHGALQCGFCIPGILVRAKSLIDRNGSSLTREESSRHLGAHLCRCTGYTKILDAVESLAAGTTPVKIQTGGVGTSGSRYEAEALSLGDRPFIDDIKPSGLLHGAVRLSDHARAEVIKINIEVAEKLEGVEKIITASDVPGELRVGLIHQDWPVFIPEGGKTSYLGDVLALVVAKDRETARKAAELIEVEYRVLKPFSDPVEAVSSNEDAVWGLDGNVLSESSYERGDTEKALKGSKHIVEEIFQTQRVEQAFLEPESTLAVPNEEGLYVYSGGQGVWDDRNQIAKVLGVDTSTVTVELVSNGGAFGGKEDMSNQAQT
;
A
#
# COMPACT_ATOMS: atom_id res chain seq x y z
N MET A 1 1.53 9.49 31.13
CA MET A 1 0.47 8.46 31.09
C MET A 1 -0.84 9.16 30.81
N THR A 2 -1.72 8.55 30.05
CA THR A 2 -3.11 8.97 29.84
C THR A 2 -4.01 7.74 30.03
N THR A 3 -5.20 7.93 30.58
CA THR A 3 -6.17 6.86 30.87
C THR A 3 -7.42 7.09 30.04
N PHE A 4 -7.92 6.04 29.39
CA PHE A 4 -9.15 6.08 28.61
C PHE A 4 -9.82 4.69 28.58
N GLU A 5 -11.07 4.64 28.12
CA GLU A 5 -11.77 3.37 27.91
C GLU A 5 -11.55 2.89 26.47
N LEU A 6 -10.92 1.73 26.27
CA LEU A 6 -10.74 1.11 24.97
C LEU A 6 -11.60 -0.16 24.88
N ASN A 7 -12.58 -0.16 23.97
CA ASN A 7 -13.50 -1.29 23.76
C ASN A 7 -14.18 -1.78 25.07
N GLY A 8 -14.56 -0.84 25.95
CA GLY A 8 -15.22 -1.14 27.22
C GLY A 8 -14.26 -1.48 28.38
N VAL A 9 -12.96 -1.45 28.16
CA VAL A 9 -11.93 -1.71 29.19
C VAL A 9 -11.16 -0.43 29.47
N SER A 10 -11.00 -0.07 30.77
CA SER A 10 -10.12 1.05 31.14
C SER A 10 -8.66 0.65 30.95
N VAL A 11 -7.94 1.45 30.17
CA VAL A 11 -6.53 1.24 29.86
C VAL A 11 -5.72 2.50 30.17
N GLU A 12 -4.44 2.30 30.50
CA GLU A 12 -3.46 3.35 30.68
C GLU A 12 -2.34 3.16 29.65
N THR A 13 -1.87 4.24 29.04
CA THR A 13 -0.81 4.21 28.01
C THR A 13 0.12 5.41 28.15
N GLU A 14 1.28 5.33 27.54
CA GLU A 14 2.24 6.43 27.52
C GLU A 14 1.82 7.55 26.57
N MET A 15 2.12 8.79 26.97
CA MET A 15 1.90 9.98 26.14
C MET A 15 2.90 10.09 24.98
N SER A 16 3.93 9.24 24.95
CA SER A 16 5.00 9.26 23.94
C SER A 16 4.57 8.76 22.57
N HIS A 17 3.43 8.07 22.46
CA HIS A 17 2.90 7.69 21.13
C HIS A 17 2.61 8.93 20.27
N PRO A 18 3.01 8.95 19.01
CA PRO A 18 2.83 10.12 18.13
C PRO A 18 1.34 10.47 17.92
N HIS A 19 0.46 9.49 18.02
CA HIS A 19 -0.99 9.63 17.86
C HIS A 19 -1.72 8.35 18.32
N LEU A 20 -3.04 8.45 18.49
CA LEU A 20 -3.89 7.34 18.96
C LEU A 20 -3.78 6.08 18.10
N LEU A 21 -3.62 6.20 16.76
CA LEU A 21 -3.48 5.03 15.90
C LEU A 21 -2.25 4.18 16.26
N ALA A 22 -1.11 4.82 16.58
CA ALA A 22 0.09 4.11 16.99
C ALA A 22 -0.15 3.33 18.29
N ALA A 23 -0.73 3.97 19.32
CA ALA A 23 -1.07 3.29 20.58
C ALA A 23 -2.00 2.09 20.35
N ILE A 24 -3.08 2.26 19.58
CA ILE A 24 -4.05 1.18 19.30
C ILE A 24 -3.38 -0.01 18.60
N ARG A 25 -2.50 0.23 17.63
CA ARG A 25 -1.89 -0.83 16.83
C ARG A 25 -0.64 -1.42 17.47
N ASP A 26 0.22 -0.59 18.03
CA ASP A 26 1.54 -1.01 18.47
C ASP A 26 1.55 -1.50 19.91
N GLU A 27 0.75 -0.91 20.78
CA GLU A 27 0.67 -1.31 22.19
C GLU A 27 -0.50 -2.27 22.44
N PHE A 28 -1.70 -1.95 21.93
CA PHE A 28 -2.90 -2.77 22.20
C PHE A 28 -3.15 -3.86 21.15
N GLY A 29 -2.39 -3.93 20.06
CA GLY A 29 -2.47 -4.99 19.07
C GLY A 29 -3.78 -5.05 18.29
N LEU A 30 -4.58 -3.97 18.25
CA LEU A 30 -5.83 -3.91 17.50
C LEU A 30 -5.56 -3.50 16.06
N ILE A 31 -5.91 -4.37 15.12
CA ILE A 31 -5.49 -4.25 13.72
C ILE A 31 -6.58 -3.73 12.77
N SER A 32 -7.85 -3.63 13.19
CA SER A 32 -8.90 -3.12 12.31
C SER A 32 -8.70 -1.67 11.87
N PRO A 33 -8.19 -0.74 12.71
CA PRO A 33 -7.79 0.58 12.23
C PRO A 33 -6.49 0.47 11.42
N LYS A 34 -6.53 0.84 10.12
CA LYS A 34 -5.40 0.71 9.18
C LYS A 34 -4.69 2.05 8.94
N ASP A 35 -3.37 2.00 8.74
CA ASP A 35 -2.61 3.16 8.26
C ASP A 35 -2.48 3.12 6.73
N GLY A 36 -3.40 3.77 6.03
CA GLY A 36 -3.43 3.82 4.57
C GLY A 36 -2.90 5.12 3.97
N CYS A 37 -2.52 6.11 4.76
CA CYS A 37 -2.00 7.40 4.26
C CYS A 37 -0.75 7.89 5.03
N SER A 38 -0.13 7.06 5.82
CA SER A 38 1.22 7.07 6.40
C SER A 38 1.65 8.24 7.31
N PRO A 39 0.92 8.65 8.32
CA PRO A 39 -0.46 9.01 8.53
C PRO A 39 -0.71 10.49 8.17
N SER A 40 -1.49 10.78 7.14
CA SER A 40 -1.82 12.17 6.72
C SER A 40 -3.26 12.60 7.03
N GLY A 41 -4.08 11.71 7.61
CA GLY A 41 -5.46 12.02 7.99
C GLY A 41 -6.48 12.01 6.85
N GLN A 42 -6.12 11.54 5.65
CA GLN A 42 -6.93 11.70 4.44
C GLN A 42 -7.75 10.46 4.07
N CYS A 43 -7.25 9.24 4.35
CA CYS A 43 -7.85 8.02 3.80
C CYS A 43 -9.06 7.50 4.58
N GLY A 44 -9.21 7.84 5.85
CA GLY A 44 -10.29 7.34 6.71
C GLY A 44 -10.15 5.90 7.21
N CYS A 45 -9.12 5.15 6.80
CA CYS A 45 -8.95 3.73 7.15
C CYS A 45 -8.73 3.50 8.66
N CYS A 46 -8.20 4.49 9.37
CA CYS A 46 -7.96 4.46 10.82
C CYS A 46 -9.14 5.01 11.65
N THR A 47 -10.34 5.07 11.10
CA THR A 47 -11.50 5.60 11.82
C THR A 47 -11.87 4.73 13.01
N VAL A 48 -12.03 5.38 14.17
CA VAL A 48 -12.54 4.82 15.43
C VAL A 48 -13.70 5.68 15.93
N LEU A 49 -14.49 5.21 16.89
CA LEU A 49 -15.43 6.07 17.61
C LEU A 49 -14.75 6.61 18.87
N ILE A 50 -14.82 7.92 19.05
CA ILE A 50 -14.45 8.60 20.30
C ILE A 50 -15.72 9.25 20.84
N ASP A 51 -16.20 8.81 21.98
CA ASP A 51 -17.47 9.20 22.57
C ASP A 51 -18.63 9.10 21.57
N GLY A 52 -18.70 7.99 20.83
CA GLY A 52 -19.71 7.71 19.80
C GLY A 52 -19.55 8.46 18.49
N LYS A 53 -18.54 9.32 18.35
CA LYS A 53 -18.29 10.11 17.14
C LYS A 53 -17.13 9.54 16.34
N ALA A 54 -17.34 9.29 15.06
CA ALA A 54 -16.29 8.79 14.18
C ALA A 54 -15.16 9.83 13.98
N ARG A 55 -13.93 9.44 14.29
CA ARG A 55 -12.70 10.24 14.20
C ARG A 55 -11.57 9.42 13.57
N VAL A 56 -10.65 10.08 12.90
CA VAL A 56 -9.42 9.42 12.38
C VAL A 56 -8.36 9.38 13.49
N ALA A 57 -8.00 8.18 13.89
CA ALA A 57 -7.08 7.96 15.03
C ALA A 57 -5.67 8.52 14.76
N CYS A 58 -5.21 8.53 13.51
CA CYS A 58 -3.89 9.06 13.14
C CYS A 58 -3.77 10.60 13.27
N GLN A 59 -4.86 11.33 13.42
CA GLN A 59 -4.88 12.78 13.66
C GLN A 59 -5.37 13.12 15.08
N THR A 60 -5.49 12.12 15.93
CA THR A 60 -5.91 12.29 17.31
C THR A 60 -4.69 12.16 18.22
N SER A 61 -4.30 13.28 18.87
CA SER A 61 -3.21 13.28 19.84
C SER A 61 -3.60 12.57 21.14
N MET A 62 -2.63 12.01 21.84
CA MET A 62 -2.83 11.29 23.10
C MET A 62 -3.45 12.17 24.20
N GLU A 63 -3.20 13.48 24.21
CA GLU A 63 -3.79 14.44 25.14
C GLU A 63 -5.33 14.57 24.99
N LYS A 64 -5.87 14.28 23.80
CA LYS A 64 -7.31 14.46 23.52
C LYS A 64 -8.17 13.24 23.86
N ILE A 65 -7.56 12.16 24.31
CA ILE A 65 -8.27 10.91 24.61
C ILE A 65 -8.42 10.63 26.11
N GLU A 66 -7.84 11.47 26.98
CA GLU A 66 -7.99 11.32 28.42
C GLU A 66 -9.47 11.30 28.82
N ASP A 67 -9.86 10.33 29.64
CA ASP A 67 -11.23 10.10 30.11
C ASP A 67 -12.29 9.89 29.01
N THR A 68 -11.90 9.61 27.76
CA THR A 68 -12.83 9.33 26.65
C THR A 68 -13.07 7.84 26.47
N LYS A 69 -14.12 7.52 25.72
CA LYS A 69 -14.44 6.15 25.28
C LYS A 69 -14.04 5.97 23.83
N VAL A 70 -13.03 5.13 23.61
CA VAL A 70 -12.57 4.76 22.27
C VAL A 70 -13.10 3.39 21.90
N LEU A 71 -13.80 3.28 20.76
CA LEU A 71 -14.32 2.02 20.25
C LEU A 71 -13.77 1.76 18.84
N THR A 72 -13.08 0.64 18.68
CA THR A 72 -12.65 0.10 17.39
C THR A 72 -13.66 -0.94 16.90
N LEU A 73 -13.47 -1.46 15.67
CA LEU A 73 -14.38 -2.48 15.13
C LEU A 73 -14.34 -3.79 15.95
N GLU A 74 -13.22 -4.10 16.60
CA GLU A 74 -13.09 -5.26 17.50
C GLU A 74 -14.00 -5.15 18.73
N GLY A 75 -14.31 -3.91 19.16
CA GLY A 75 -15.18 -3.66 20.32
C GLY A 75 -16.67 -3.60 20.02
N PHE A 76 -17.09 -3.81 18.80
CA PHE A 76 -18.53 -3.87 18.47
C PHE A 76 -19.20 -5.09 19.13
N ASP A 77 -20.49 -4.98 19.44
CA ASP A 77 -21.27 -6.15 19.84
C ASP A 77 -21.10 -7.29 18.82
N PRO A 78 -20.86 -8.55 19.25
CA PRO A 78 -20.58 -9.65 18.34
C PRO A 78 -21.67 -9.88 17.27
N LYS A 79 -22.95 -9.70 17.61
CA LYS A 79 -24.05 -9.84 16.64
C LYS A 79 -24.08 -8.69 15.64
N GLU A 80 -23.76 -7.48 16.10
CA GLU A 80 -23.67 -6.32 15.24
C GLU A 80 -22.48 -6.47 14.28
N ARG A 81 -21.34 -6.92 14.77
CA ARG A 81 -20.14 -7.20 13.99
C ARG A 81 -20.41 -8.24 12.90
N GLU A 82 -21.10 -9.32 13.24
CA GLU A 82 -21.54 -10.35 12.30
C GLU A 82 -22.51 -9.79 11.26
N LEU A 83 -23.53 -9.03 11.67
CA LEU A 83 -24.51 -8.42 10.78
C LEU A 83 -23.84 -7.48 9.76
N PHE A 84 -22.92 -6.65 10.20
CA PHE A 84 -22.19 -5.70 9.35
C PHE A 84 -21.34 -6.44 8.30
N SER A 85 -20.58 -7.45 8.71
CA SER A 85 -19.75 -8.24 7.79
C SER A 85 -20.56 -9.02 6.77
N GLN A 86 -21.63 -9.70 7.20
CA GLN A 86 -22.52 -10.46 6.32
C GLN A 86 -23.24 -9.54 5.32
N THR A 87 -23.69 -8.36 5.74
CA THR A 87 -24.35 -7.39 4.86
C THR A 87 -23.37 -6.88 3.79
N PHE A 88 -22.16 -6.53 4.18
CA PHE A 88 -21.13 -6.08 3.21
C PHE A 88 -20.73 -7.20 2.25
N ALA A 89 -20.58 -8.42 2.74
CA ALA A 89 -20.31 -9.60 1.91
C ALA A 89 -21.46 -9.88 0.93
N ALA A 90 -22.71 -9.83 1.38
CA ALA A 90 -23.89 -10.10 0.56
C ALA A 90 -24.07 -9.07 -0.57
N HIS A 91 -23.82 -7.79 -0.31
CA HIS A 91 -23.85 -6.74 -1.33
C HIS A 91 -22.62 -6.72 -2.23
N GLY A 92 -21.55 -7.49 -1.91
CA GLY A 92 -20.26 -7.38 -2.56
C GLY A 92 -19.65 -5.98 -2.38
N ALA A 93 -19.85 -5.39 -1.20
CA ALA A 93 -19.45 -4.04 -0.83
C ALA A 93 -17.96 -3.92 -0.46
N LEU A 94 -17.16 -4.91 -0.84
CA LEU A 94 -15.71 -4.95 -0.64
C LEU A 94 -15.02 -5.64 -1.81
N GLN A 95 -13.74 -5.29 -2.01
CA GLN A 95 -12.81 -6.05 -2.85
C GLN A 95 -11.56 -6.39 -2.05
N CYS A 96 -10.56 -5.51 -1.95
CA CYS A 96 -9.36 -5.79 -1.17
C CYS A 96 -9.59 -5.82 0.35
N GLY A 97 -10.59 -5.12 0.86
CA GLY A 97 -10.95 -5.09 2.28
C GLY A 97 -10.24 -4.01 3.10
N PHE A 98 -9.15 -3.42 2.62
CA PHE A 98 -8.29 -2.55 3.42
C PHE A 98 -9.00 -1.32 4.02
N CYS A 99 -9.90 -0.67 3.26
CA CYS A 99 -10.66 0.50 3.74
C CYS A 99 -11.92 0.14 4.54
N ILE A 100 -12.38 -1.11 4.47
CA ILE A 100 -13.72 -1.49 4.94
C ILE A 100 -13.88 -1.37 6.46
N PRO A 101 -12.92 -1.78 7.32
CA PRO A 101 -13.07 -1.60 8.77
C PRO A 101 -13.36 -0.16 9.16
N GLY A 102 -12.63 0.81 8.62
CA GLY A 102 -12.89 2.23 8.87
C GLY A 102 -14.24 2.71 8.35
N ILE A 103 -14.69 2.19 7.21
CA ILE A 103 -16.03 2.47 6.64
C ILE A 103 -17.13 1.90 7.55
N LEU A 104 -16.98 0.69 8.08
CA LEU A 104 -17.94 0.09 9.01
C LEU A 104 -18.08 0.92 10.29
N VAL A 105 -16.98 1.38 10.87
CA VAL A 105 -17.02 2.26 12.03
C VAL A 105 -17.73 3.58 11.72
N ARG A 106 -17.49 4.16 10.54
CA ARG A 106 -18.23 5.34 10.09
C ARG A 106 -19.71 5.05 9.92
N ALA A 107 -20.06 3.95 9.26
CA ALA A 107 -21.46 3.52 9.05
C ALA A 107 -22.19 3.36 10.37
N LYS A 108 -21.56 2.69 11.36
CA LYS A 108 -22.14 2.56 12.71
C LYS A 108 -22.45 3.91 13.32
N SER A 109 -21.51 4.86 13.31
CA SER A 109 -21.74 6.21 13.86
C SER A 109 -22.93 6.93 13.19
N LEU A 110 -23.13 6.70 11.90
CA LEU A 110 -24.25 7.28 11.16
C LEU A 110 -25.58 6.59 11.52
N ILE A 111 -25.59 5.27 11.60
CA ILE A 111 -26.76 4.45 11.92
C ILE A 111 -27.20 4.72 13.36
N ASP A 112 -26.28 4.73 14.32
CA ASP A 112 -26.58 5.02 15.73
C ASP A 112 -27.22 6.39 15.91
N ARG A 113 -26.83 7.37 15.09
CA ARG A 113 -27.37 8.73 15.16
C ARG A 113 -28.72 8.88 14.48
N ASN A 114 -28.90 8.27 13.30
CA ASN A 114 -30.01 8.55 12.40
C ASN A 114 -31.03 7.39 12.31
N GLY A 115 -30.64 6.15 12.70
CA GLY A 115 -31.44 4.95 12.54
C GLY A 115 -31.91 4.77 11.10
N SER A 116 -33.15 4.35 10.93
CA SER A 116 -33.78 4.14 9.62
C SER A 116 -34.05 5.43 8.82
N SER A 117 -33.82 6.61 9.39
CA SER A 117 -33.92 7.89 8.68
C SER A 117 -32.64 8.27 7.92
N LEU A 118 -31.58 7.49 8.03
CA LEU A 118 -30.32 7.71 7.32
C LEU A 118 -30.53 7.62 5.80
N THR A 119 -30.27 8.72 5.10
CA THR A 119 -30.42 8.77 3.64
C THR A 119 -29.13 8.37 2.92
N ARG A 120 -29.29 7.90 1.66
CA ARG A 120 -28.16 7.61 0.78
C ARG A 120 -27.28 8.84 0.55
N GLU A 121 -27.87 10.01 0.39
CA GLU A 121 -27.16 11.27 0.20
C GLU A 121 -26.31 11.62 1.42
N GLU A 122 -26.86 11.48 2.62
CA GLU A 122 -26.11 11.69 3.86
C GLU A 122 -24.99 10.68 4.02
N SER A 123 -25.25 9.40 3.77
CA SER A 123 -24.23 8.34 3.77
C SER A 123 -23.10 8.67 2.79
N SER A 124 -23.43 9.02 1.55
CA SER A 124 -22.46 9.39 0.52
C SER A 124 -21.58 10.58 0.93
N ARG A 125 -22.19 11.62 1.47
CA ARG A 125 -21.45 12.81 1.94
C ARG A 125 -20.45 12.47 3.05
N HIS A 126 -20.83 11.63 4.01
CA HIS A 126 -19.96 11.27 5.13
C HIS A 126 -18.91 10.22 4.73
N LEU A 127 -19.21 9.34 3.79
CA LEU A 127 -18.26 8.37 3.24
C LEU A 127 -17.26 9.01 2.28
N GLY A 128 -17.49 10.23 1.81
CA GLY A 128 -16.51 11.02 1.06
C GLY A 128 -15.19 11.28 1.81
N ALA A 129 -15.18 11.11 3.15
CA ALA A 129 -13.97 11.15 3.98
C ALA A 129 -13.23 9.79 4.06
N HIS A 130 -13.69 8.78 3.34
CA HIS A 130 -13.08 7.46 3.27
C HIS A 130 -12.69 7.14 1.84
N LEU A 131 -11.41 6.91 1.60
CA LEU A 131 -10.92 6.53 0.27
C LEU A 131 -11.12 5.02 0.04
N CYS A 132 -11.64 4.68 -1.13
CA CYS A 132 -11.71 3.31 -1.63
C CYS A 132 -11.39 3.31 -3.12
N ARG A 133 -10.33 2.63 -3.52
CA ARG A 133 -9.90 2.56 -4.93
C ARG A 133 -10.59 1.45 -5.71
N CYS A 134 -11.14 0.42 -5.02
CA CYS A 134 -11.64 -0.81 -5.63
C CYS A 134 -13.10 -0.75 -6.06
N THR A 135 -14.01 -0.25 -5.19
CA THR A 135 -15.45 -0.56 -5.24
C THR A 135 -16.29 0.43 -6.03
N GLY A 136 -15.84 1.69 -6.19
CA GLY A 136 -16.65 2.76 -6.74
C GLY A 136 -17.84 3.17 -5.83
N TYR A 137 -17.87 2.75 -4.58
CA TYR A 137 -18.80 3.12 -3.49
C TYR A 137 -20.25 2.65 -3.64
N THR A 138 -20.79 2.42 -4.83
CA THR A 138 -22.23 2.10 -5.02
C THR A 138 -22.70 0.98 -4.13
N LYS A 139 -22.01 -0.16 -4.13
CA LYS A 139 -22.34 -1.34 -3.29
C LYS A 139 -22.12 -1.08 -1.80
N ILE A 140 -21.17 -0.23 -1.43
CA ILE A 140 -20.97 0.20 -0.04
C ILE A 140 -22.18 1.00 0.43
N LEU A 141 -22.67 1.93 -0.38
CA LEU A 141 -23.89 2.69 -0.06
C LEU A 141 -25.12 1.78 0.04
N ASP A 142 -25.28 0.81 -0.86
CA ASP A 142 -26.34 -0.17 -0.81
C ASP A 142 -26.32 -0.99 0.50
N ALA A 143 -25.12 -1.39 0.94
CA ALA A 143 -24.94 -2.12 2.19
C ALA A 143 -25.27 -1.25 3.43
N VAL A 144 -24.86 0.01 3.44
CA VAL A 144 -25.16 0.95 4.53
C VAL A 144 -26.64 1.23 4.61
N GLU A 145 -27.35 1.41 3.48
CA GLU A 145 -28.81 1.56 3.44
C GLU A 145 -29.52 0.31 3.98
N SER A 146 -29.05 -0.89 3.60
CA SER A 146 -29.58 -2.16 4.11
C SER A 146 -29.44 -2.28 5.62
N LEU A 147 -28.27 -1.92 6.18
CA LEU A 147 -28.01 -1.89 7.62
C LEU A 147 -28.93 -0.89 8.34
N ALA A 148 -29.06 0.32 7.80
CA ALA A 148 -29.91 1.37 8.38
C ALA A 148 -31.40 0.98 8.37
N ALA A 149 -31.85 0.27 7.33
CA ALA A 149 -33.21 -0.25 7.22
C ALA A 149 -33.46 -1.51 8.07
N GLY A 150 -32.42 -2.08 8.70
CA GLY A 150 -32.52 -3.34 9.45
C GLY A 150 -32.92 -4.53 8.58
N THR A 151 -32.56 -4.51 7.28
CA THR A 151 -32.88 -5.61 6.37
C THR A 151 -31.91 -6.76 6.53
N THR A 152 -32.45 -8.00 6.47
CA THR A 152 -31.59 -9.19 6.56
C THR A 152 -30.80 -9.39 5.26
N PRO A 153 -29.48 -9.65 5.35
CA PRO A 153 -28.67 -9.92 4.18
C PRO A 153 -29.22 -11.10 3.37
N VAL A 154 -29.23 -10.95 2.05
CA VAL A 154 -29.63 -12.02 1.15
C VAL A 154 -28.49 -13.05 1.08
N LYS A 155 -28.80 -14.34 1.32
CA LYS A 155 -27.85 -15.43 1.06
C LYS A 155 -27.53 -15.48 -0.43
N ILE A 156 -26.28 -15.28 -0.77
CA ILE A 156 -25.81 -15.39 -2.15
C ILE A 156 -25.70 -16.88 -2.50
N GLN A 157 -26.39 -17.29 -3.56
CA GLN A 157 -26.21 -18.64 -4.11
C GLN A 157 -24.87 -18.73 -4.82
N THR A 158 -24.09 -19.76 -4.52
CA THR A 158 -22.81 -20.05 -5.17
C THR A 158 -22.98 -21.16 -6.20
N GLY A 159 -22.31 -21.04 -7.34
CA GLY A 159 -22.24 -22.06 -8.39
C GLY A 159 -23.04 -21.70 -9.65
N GLY A 160 -22.59 -22.17 -10.77
CA GLY A 160 -23.20 -21.97 -12.09
C GLY A 160 -22.87 -20.62 -12.74
N VAL A 161 -22.95 -20.62 -14.08
CA VAL A 161 -22.78 -19.39 -14.89
C VAL A 161 -23.94 -18.43 -14.64
N GLY A 162 -23.65 -17.15 -14.42
CA GLY A 162 -24.67 -16.11 -14.16
C GLY A 162 -25.10 -15.98 -12.71
N THR A 163 -24.55 -16.76 -11.78
CA THR A 163 -24.77 -16.58 -10.32
C THR A 163 -23.68 -15.68 -9.72
N SER A 164 -24.06 -14.92 -8.68
CA SER A 164 -23.11 -14.09 -7.90
C SER A 164 -22.70 -14.86 -6.64
N GLY A 165 -21.39 -15.07 -6.47
CA GLY A 165 -20.81 -15.61 -5.23
C GLY A 165 -20.24 -14.50 -4.35
N SER A 166 -20.14 -14.75 -3.04
CA SER A 166 -19.37 -13.89 -2.15
C SER A 166 -17.89 -13.96 -2.50
N ARG A 167 -17.18 -12.85 -2.30
CA ARG A 167 -15.72 -12.87 -2.38
C ARG A 167 -15.18 -13.84 -1.32
N TYR A 168 -14.10 -14.54 -1.67
CA TYR A 168 -13.35 -15.39 -0.73
C TYR A 168 -12.98 -14.58 0.53
N GLU A 169 -13.22 -15.13 1.70
CA GLU A 169 -12.96 -14.51 3.02
C GLU A 169 -13.57 -13.09 3.20
N ALA A 170 -14.69 -12.80 2.55
CA ALA A 170 -15.32 -11.47 2.56
C ALA A 170 -15.61 -10.94 3.97
N GLU A 171 -16.09 -11.79 4.87
CA GLU A 171 -16.43 -11.40 6.25
C GLU A 171 -15.16 -11.04 7.03
N ALA A 172 -14.15 -11.91 7.03
CA ALA A 172 -12.88 -11.66 7.72
C ALA A 172 -12.16 -10.40 7.21
N LEU A 173 -12.18 -10.17 5.89
CA LEU A 173 -11.63 -8.96 5.30
C LEU A 173 -12.41 -7.69 5.68
N SER A 174 -13.74 -7.76 5.74
CA SER A 174 -14.57 -6.61 6.13
C SER A 174 -14.37 -6.23 7.59
N LEU A 175 -14.15 -7.21 8.45
CA LEU A 175 -13.90 -7.01 9.88
C LEU A 175 -12.46 -6.60 10.21
N GLY A 176 -11.53 -6.71 9.25
CA GLY A 176 -10.11 -6.51 9.51
C GLY A 176 -9.43 -7.66 10.23
N ASP A 177 -10.10 -8.83 10.33
CA ASP A 177 -9.56 -10.04 10.97
C ASP A 177 -8.52 -10.75 10.09
N ARG A 178 -8.56 -10.50 8.79
CA ARG A 178 -7.53 -10.95 7.86
C ARG A 178 -6.38 -9.95 7.88
N PRO A 179 -5.15 -10.35 8.30
CA PRO A 179 -4.04 -9.42 8.40
C PRO A 179 -3.53 -8.97 7.03
N PHE A 180 -3.05 -7.74 6.98
CA PHE A 180 -2.15 -7.21 5.96
C PHE A 180 -0.72 -7.23 6.53
N ILE A 181 0.29 -6.95 5.71
CA ILE A 181 1.70 -7.07 6.16
C ILE A 181 1.98 -6.18 7.38
N ASP A 182 1.51 -4.93 7.37
CA ASP A 182 1.70 -3.99 8.49
C ASP A 182 1.00 -4.42 9.79
N ASP A 183 0.14 -5.43 9.73
CA ASP A 183 -0.52 -6.01 10.92
C ASP A 183 0.32 -7.13 11.57
N ILE A 184 1.34 -7.65 10.87
CA ILE A 184 2.18 -8.76 11.35
C ILE A 184 3.38 -8.18 12.10
N LYS A 185 3.48 -8.45 13.40
CA LYS A 185 4.51 -7.87 14.26
C LYS A 185 5.23 -8.96 15.05
N PRO A 186 6.24 -9.63 14.48
CA PRO A 186 7.08 -10.57 15.21
C PRO A 186 7.90 -9.86 16.29
N SER A 187 8.28 -10.60 17.34
CA SER A 187 9.18 -10.09 18.37
C SER A 187 10.54 -9.72 17.75
N GLY A 188 11.08 -8.57 18.15
CA GLY A 188 12.36 -8.07 17.63
C GLY A 188 12.29 -7.46 16.23
N LEU A 189 11.09 -7.09 15.77
CA LEU A 189 10.89 -6.43 14.48
C LEU A 189 11.75 -5.15 14.38
N LEU A 190 12.48 -5.04 13.27
CA LEU A 190 13.15 -3.82 12.84
C LEU A 190 12.38 -3.16 11.71
N HIS A 191 12.55 -1.86 11.55
CA HIS A 191 11.85 -1.07 10.56
C HIS A 191 12.80 -0.50 9.52
N GLY A 192 12.47 -0.68 8.23
CA GLY A 192 13.20 -0.12 7.11
C GLY A 192 12.59 1.19 6.59
N ALA A 193 13.43 2.13 6.21
CA ALA A 193 13.05 3.31 5.43
C ALA A 193 14.09 3.59 4.35
N VAL A 194 13.62 3.88 3.14
CA VAL A 194 14.50 4.13 1.99
C VAL A 194 14.82 5.61 1.83
N ARG A 195 16.05 5.91 1.42
CA ARG A 195 16.47 7.21 0.89
C ARG A 195 16.30 7.18 -0.62
N LEU A 196 15.32 7.93 -1.11
CA LEU A 196 15.05 8.05 -2.54
C LEU A 196 15.85 9.19 -3.17
N SER A 197 15.98 9.17 -4.50
CA SER A 197 16.63 10.24 -5.26
C SER A 197 15.85 11.57 -5.18
N ASP A 198 16.56 12.69 -5.07
CA ASP A 198 16.00 14.04 -5.14
C ASP A 198 15.78 14.51 -6.59
N HIS A 199 16.36 13.82 -7.56
CA HIS A 199 16.37 14.19 -8.97
C HIS A 199 15.92 13.04 -9.87
N ALA A 200 15.03 13.32 -10.80
CA ALA A 200 14.56 12.36 -11.77
C ALA A 200 15.67 11.81 -12.69
N ARG A 201 16.70 12.62 -12.96
CA ARG A 201 17.89 12.20 -13.69
C ARG A 201 19.12 12.95 -13.18
N ALA A 202 20.03 12.21 -12.58
CA ALA A 202 21.28 12.73 -12.06
C ALA A 202 22.33 11.63 -11.97
N GLU A 203 23.59 11.98 -12.04
CA GLU A 203 24.68 11.11 -11.61
C GLU A 203 24.89 11.27 -10.10
N VAL A 204 24.90 10.16 -9.38
CA VAL A 204 25.15 10.11 -7.93
C VAL A 204 26.67 10.18 -7.71
N ILE A 205 27.16 11.29 -7.20
CA ILE A 205 28.59 11.48 -6.98
C ILE A 205 29.03 10.86 -5.66
N LYS A 206 28.25 11.11 -4.59
CA LYS A 206 28.55 10.62 -3.25
C LYS A 206 27.27 10.47 -2.42
N ILE A 207 27.23 9.43 -1.59
CA ILE A 207 26.19 9.18 -0.59
C ILE A 207 26.83 9.24 0.79
N ASN A 208 26.50 10.26 1.59
CA ASN A 208 27.06 10.46 2.91
C ASN A 208 26.08 9.98 3.99
N ILE A 209 26.41 8.86 4.61
CA ILE A 209 25.57 8.21 5.65
C ILE A 209 26.03 8.54 7.09
N GLU A 210 27.17 9.26 7.28
CA GLU A 210 27.85 9.40 8.58
C GLU A 210 26.98 10.00 9.70
N VAL A 211 26.10 10.94 9.36
CA VAL A 211 25.20 11.59 10.34
C VAL A 211 24.03 10.66 10.68
N ALA A 212 23.46 10.02 9.67
CA ALA A 212 22.36 9.09 9.83
C ALA A 212 22.74 7.86 10.66
N GLU A 213 23.93 7.30 10.42
CA GLU A 213 24.44 6.11 11.11
C GLU A 213 24.64 6.34 12.62
N LYS A 214 24.90 7.58 13.04
CA LYS A 214 25.09 7.95 14.45
C LYS A 214 23.79 8.23 15.22
N LEU A 215 22.64 8.24 14.53
CA LEU A 215 21.37 8.48 15.19
C LEU A 215 21.04 7.29 16.09
N GLU A 216 20.70 7.57 17.36
CA GLU A 216 20.31 6.53 18.33
C GLU A 216 19.10 5.74 17.81
N GLY A 217 19.17 4.41 17.87
CA GLY A 217 18.15 3.49 17.38
C GLY A 217 18.33 3.04 15.93
N VAL A 218 19.28 3.60 15.19
CA VAL A 218 19.69 3.07 13.88
C VAL A 218 20.58 1.84 14.09
N GLU A 219 20.22 0.73 13.46
CA GLU A 219 20.96 -0.53 13.53
C GLU A 219 21.93 -0.71 12.36
N LYS A 220 21.51 -0.32 11.16
CA LYS A 220 22.34 -0.42 9.95
C LYS A 220 21.84 0.52 8.84
N ILE A 221 22.75 0.97 8.00
CA ILE A 221 22.45 1.60 6.70
C ILE A 221 23.04 0.71 5.62
N ILE A 222 22.24 0.40 4.60
CA ILE A 222 22.58 -0.48 3.48
C ILE A 222 22.58 0.37 2.21
N THR A 223 23.62 0.20 1.39
CA THR A 223 23.79 0.84 0.09
C THR A 223 24.03 -0.21 -1.00
N ALA A 224 24.19 0.20 -2.24
CA ALA A 224 24.48 -0.71 -3.34
C ALA A 224 25.74 -1.59 -3.10
N SER A 225 26.73 -1.11 -2.35
CA SER A 225 27.96 -1.85 -2.02
C SER A 225 27.75 -3.00 -1.04
N ASP A 226 26.63 -3.02 -0.32
CA ASP A 226 26.30 -4.05 0.65
C ASP A 226 25.50 -5.22 0.03
N VAL A 227 25.01 -5.07 -1.20
CA VAL A 227 24.22 -6.10 -1.89
C VAL A 227 25.12 -7.26 -2.30
N PRO A 228 24.87 -8.50 -1.80
CA PRO A 228 25.77 -9.62 -2.04
C PRO A 228 25.61 -10.27 -3.43
N GLY A 229 24.49 -10.07 -4.09
CA GLY A 229 24.15 -10.66 -5.39
C GLY A 229 23.98 -9.62 -6.49
N GLU A 230 22.87 -9.71 -7.23
CA GLU A 230 22.62 -8.86 -8.39
C GLU A 230 21.98 -7.52 -7.97
N LEU A 231 22.51 -6.40 -8.49
CA LEU A 231 21.95 -5.05 -8.29
C LEU A 231 20.79 -4.72 -9.22
N ARG A 232 20.49 -5.58 -10.20
CA ARG A 232 19.41 -5.39 -11.15
C ARG A 232 18.51 -6.61 -11.21
N VAL A 233 17.22 -6.37 -11.14
CA VAL A 233 16.15 -7.37 -11.21
C VAL A 233 15.08 -6.91 -12.20
N GLY A 234 14.03 -7.67 -12.38
CA GLY A 234 12.89 -7.36 -13.23
C GLY A 234 12.20 -8.63 -13.73
N LEU A 235 10.94 -8.52 -14.10
CA LEU A 235 10.09 -9.63 -14.55
C LEU A 235 10.51 -10.16 -15.93
N ILE A 236 10.67 -9.28 -16.89
CA ILE A 236 10.97 -9.61 -18.29
C ILE A 236 12.42 -9.24 -18.60
N HIS A 237 12.80 -8.01 -18.30
CA HIS A 237 14.15 -7.50 -18.42
C HIS A 237 14.73 -7.22 -17.04
N GLN A 238 16.02 -7.55 -16.83
CA GLN A 238 16.70 -7.25 -15.57
C GLN A 238 17.28 -5.84 -15.63
N ASP A 239 16.41 -4.85 -15.70
CA ASP A 239 16.74 -3.45 -15.90
C ASP A 239 16.37 -2.56 -14.68
N TRP A 240 15.69 -3.13 -13.68
CA TRP A 240 15.31 -2.43 -12.46
C TRP A 240 16.43 -2.44 -11.42
N PRO A 241 17.03 -1.28 -11.09
CA PRO A 241 18.08 -1.20 -10.07
C PRO A 241 17.48 -1.29 -8.66
N VAL A 242 17.98 -2.20 -7.84
CA VAL A 242 17.59 -2.32 -6.41
C VAL A 242 18.12 -1.12 -5.62
N PHE A 243 19.35 -0.72 -5.89
CA PHE A 243 20.00 0.51 -5.39
C PHE A 243 20.79 1.14 -6.52
N ILE A 244 20.83 2.48 -6.54
CA ILE A 244 21.74 3.23 -7.41
C ILE A 244 23.07 3.42 -6.68
N PRO A 245 24.19 2.88 -7.20
CA PRO A 245 25.51 3.09 -6.60
C PRO A 245 26.06 4.50 -6.81
N GLU A 246 27.07 4.89 -6.04
CA GLU A 246 27.94 6.03 -6.39
C GLU A 246 28.53 5.83 -7.79
N GLY A 247 28.56 6.88 -8.59
CA GLY A 247 28.89 6.85 -10.02
C GLY A 247 27.75 6.37 -10.93
N GLY A 248 26.65 5.88 -10.37
CA GLY A 248 25.43 5.50 -11.11
C GLY A 248 24.57 6.70 -11.49
N LYS A 249 23.59 6.47 -12.37
CA LYS A 249 22.62 7.48 -12.79
C LYS A 249 21.22 7.12 -12.31
N THR A 250 20.48 8.11 -11.82
CA THR A 250 19.07 7.98 -11.49
C THR A 250 18.20 8.12 -12.74
N SER A 251 17.05 7.47 -12.75
CA SER A 251 16.11 7.39 -13.87
C SER A 251 14.75 7.99 -13.55
N TYR A 252 14.40 8.08 -12.25
CA TYR A 252 13.19 8.73 -11.74
C TYR A 252 13.36 9.07 -10.24
N LEU A 253 12.41 9.81 -9.67
CA LEU A 253 12.46 10.23 -8.25
C LEU A 253 12.31 9.08 -7.24
N GLY A 254 11.87 7.90 -7.68
CA GLY A 254 11.70 6.72 -6.86
C GLY A 254 12.93 5.82 -6.76
N ASP A 255 14.02 6.14 -7.45
CA ASP A 255 15.26 5.35 -7.37
C ASP A 255 15.82 5.36 -5.94
N VAL A 256 16.12 4.17 -5.42
CA VAL A 256 16.62 3.95 -4.06
C VAL A 256 18.13 4.13 -4.03
N LEU A 257 18.63 4.92 -3.08
CA LEU A 257 20.05 5.19 -2.88
C LEU A 257 20.62 4.47 -1.65
N ALA A 258 19.80 4.37 -0.59
CA ALA A 258 20.15 3.67 0.62
C ALA A 258 18.89 3.20 1.35
N LEU A 259 19.05 2.18 2.21
CA LEU A 259 18.04 1.71 3.15
C LEU A 259 18.58 1.91 4.56
N VAL A 260 17.79 2.53 5.41
CA VAL A 260 18.05 2.62 6.86
C VAL A 260 17.24 1.55 7.57
N VAL A 261 17.87 0.79 8.44
CA VAL A 261 17.26 -0.17 9.35
C VAL A 261 17.36 0.37 10.77
N ALA A 262 16.23 0.48 11.47
CA ALA A 262 16.17 1.04 12.83
C ALA A 262 15.16 0.29 13.72
N LYS A 263 15.20 0.56 15.03
CA LYS A 263 14.34 -0.06 16.04
C LYS A 263 12.87 0.32 15.93
N ASP A 264 12.58 1.47 15.32
CA ASP A 264 11.23 1.95 15.10
C ASP A 264 11.12 2.72 13.77
N ARG A 265 9.90 2.87 13.28
CA ARG A 265 9.58 3.47 11.99
C ARG A 265 9.96 4.96 11.92
N GLU A 266 9.77 5.70 13.00
CA GLU A 266 10.06 7.13 13.04
C GLU A 266 11.57 7.38 12.95
N THR A 267 12.35 6.61 13.73
CA THR A 267 13.81 6.65 13.68
C THR A 267 14.35 6.30 12.30
N ALA A 268 13.82 5.23 11.66
CA ALA A 268 14.23 4.84 10.32
C ALA A 268 14.00 5.96 9.29
N ARG A 269 12.80 6.57 9.29
CA ARG A 269 12.44 7.68 8.39
C ARG A 269 13.31 8.91 8.63
N LYS A 270 13.47 9.30 9.89
CA LYS A 270 14.31 10.44 10.26
C LYS A 270 15.76 10.25 9.84
N ALA A 271 16.30 9.05 10.03
CA ALA A 271 17.67 8.74 9.61
C ALA A 271 17.80 8.76 8.07
N ALA A 272 16.81 8.26 7.33
CA ALA A 272 16.82 8.32 5.87
C ALA A 272 16.86 9.78 5.34
N GLU A 273 16.16 10.71 6.02
CA GLU A 273 16.20 12.15 5.70
C GLU A 273 17.56 12.80 6.00
N LEU A 274 18.34 12.24 6.91
CA LEU A 274 19.69 12.73 7.27
C LEU A 274 20.78 12.27 6.30
N ILE A 275 20.49 11.37 5.38
CA ILE A 275 21.44 10.94 4.35
C ILE A 275 21.57 12.04 3.30
N GLU A 276 22.75 12.62 3.21
CA GLU A 276 23.09 13.66 2.23
C GLU A 276 23.62 13.01 0.96
N VAL A 277 23.20 13.53 -0.20
CA VAL A 277 23.63 13.00 -1.50
C VAL A 277 24.14 14.15 -2.37
N GLU A 278 25.33 13.97 -2.94
CA GLU A 278 25.91 14.87 -3.91
C GLU A 278 25.60 14.39 -5.32
N TYR A 279 25.02 15.28 -6.15
CA TYR A 279 24.58 14.95 -7.50
C TYR A 279 25.22 15.85 -8.56
N ARG A 280 25.43 15.28 -9.74
CA ARG A 280 25.50 16.02 -11.00
C ARG A 280 24.15 15.90 -11.72
N VAL A 281 23.32 16.93 -11.63
CA VAL A 281 21.98 16.92 -12.21
C VAL A 281 22.05 16.90 -13.73
N LEU A 282 21.24 16.04 -14.36
CA LEU A 282 21.10 15.87 -15.80
C LEU A 282 19.69 16.27 -16.24
N LYS A 283 19.53 16.56 -17.55
CA LYS A 283 18.21 16.85 -18.11
C LYS A 283 17.34 15.58 -18.09
N PRO A 284 16.16 15.57 -17.45
CA PRO A 284 15.26 14.44 -17.51
C PRO A 284 14.52 14.37 -18.84
N PHE A 285 14.14 13.17 -19.27
CA PHE A 285 13.24 12.97 -20.39
C PHE A 285 11.79 12.87 -19.88
N SER A 286 10.98 13.88 -20.19
CA SER A 286 9.55 13.94 -19.78
C SER A 286 8.59 13.76 -20.95
N ASP A 287 9.07 13.87 -22.17
CA ASP A 287 8.30 13.68 -23.42
C ASP A 287 8.81 12.45 -24.18
N PRO A 288 7.94 11.48 -24.51
CA PRO A 288 8.36 10.25 -25.19
C PRO A 288 8.84 10.49 -26.61
N VAL A 289 8.30 11.48 -27.32
CA VAL A 289 8.72 11.81 -28.70
C VAL A 289 10.11 12.43 -28.71
N GLU A 290 10.38 13.34 -27.73
CA GLU A 290 11.72 13.89 -27.53
C GLU A 290 12.71 12.78 -27.14
N ALA A 291 12.33 11.88 -26.23
CA ALA A 291 13.17 10.80 -25.76
C ALA A 291 13.64 9.87 -26.90
N VAL A 292 12.73 9.44 -27.77
CA VAL A 292 13.04 8.55 -28.90
C VAL A 292 13.99 9.23 -29.91
N SER A 293 13.85 10.54 -30.10
CA SER A 293 14.67 11.31 -31.06
C SER A 293 15.99 11.83 -30.45
N SER A 294 16.20 11.66 -29.15
CA SER A 294 17.39 12.18 -28.48
C SER A 294 18.65 11.37 -28.80
N ASN A 295 19.73 12.09 -29.07
CA ASN A 295 21.07 11.52 -29.21
C ASN A 295 21.85 11.50 -27.89
N GLU A 296 21.22 11.89 -26.77
CA GLU A 296 21.82 11.83 -25.44
C GLU A 296 21.82 10.40 -24.90
N ASP A 297 22.60 10.15 -23.86
CA ASP A 297 22.65 8.85 -23.15
C ASP A 297 21.27 8.30 -22.87
N ALA A 298 21.03 7.05 -23.21
CA ALA A 298 19.81 6.34 -22.89
C ALA A 298 19.61 6.27 -21.35
N VAL A 299 18.35 6.32 -20.90
CA VAL A 299 18.01 6.32 -19.48
C VAL A 299 18.50 5.02 -18.81
N TRP A 300 18.32 3.88 -19.45
CA TRP A 300 18.67 2.57 -18.91
C TRP A 300 19.99 1.98 -19.43
N GLY A 301 20.80 2.78 -20.12
CA GLY A 301 22.05 2.29 -20.73
C GLY A 301 21.83 1.35 -21.94
N LEU A 302 20.65 1.38 -22.54
CA LEU A 302 20.30 0.67 -23.75
C LEU A 302 20.73 1.49 -24.98
N ASP A 303 20.69 0.89 -26.18
CA ASP A 303 20.91 1.57 -27.45
C ASP A 303 19.71 2.48 -27.81
N GLY A 304 19.56 3.59 -27.11
CA GLY A 304 18.45 4.52 -27.24
C GLY A 304 17.42 4.45 -26.11
N ASN A 305 16.36 5.23 -26.23
CA ASN A 305 15.28 5.35 -25.24
C ASN A 305 14.00 4.57 -25.62
N VAL A 306 14.10 3.60 -26.54
CA VAL A 306 13.03 2.65 -26.85
C VAL A 306 13.23 1.41 -25.99
N LEU A 307 12.35 1.22 -25.00
CA LEU A 307 12.44 0.08 -24.09
C LEU A 307 12.10 -1.24 -24.78
N SER A 308 11.03 -1.24 -25.58
CA SER A 308 10.61 -2.41 -26.35
C SER A 308 9.81 -1.99 -27.57
N GLU A 309 9.81 -2.85 -28.58
CA GLU A 309 9.00 -2.70 -29.79
C GLU A 309 8.22 -4.00 -30.02
N SER A 310 6.93 -3.88 -30.30
CA SER A 310 6.09 -5.01 -30.68
C SER A 310 5.29 -4.64 -31.92
N SER A 311 5.32 -5.49 -32.93
CA SER A 311 4.53 -5.32 -34.14
C SER A 311 3.64 -6.53 -34.39
N TYR A 312 2.45 -6.28 -34.89
CA TYR A 312 1.52 -7.32 -35.32
C TYR A 312 0.94 -6.94 -36.68
N GLU A 313 1.03 -7.84 -37.63
CA GLU A 313 0.50 -7.66 -38.95
C GLU A 313 -0.42 -8.83 -39.37
N ARG A 314 -1.59 -8.54 -39.92
CA ARG A 314 -2.50 -9.52 -40.47
C ARG A 314 -3.10 -9.03 -41.78
N GLY A 315 -2.82 -9.74 -42.87
CA GLY A 315 -3.27 -9.37 -44.21
C GLY A 315 -2.47 -8.20 -44.80
N ASP A 316 -3.09 -7.44 -45.69
CA ASP A 316 -2.50 -6.28 -46.37
C ASP A 316 -3.19 -5.00 -45.87
N THR A 317 -2.62 -4.37 -44.85
CA THR A 317 -3.16 -3.18 -44.22
C THR A 317 -3.24 -1.98 -45.15
N GLU A 318 -2.21 -1.77 -45.99
CA GLU A 318 -2.19 -0.65 -46.92
C GLU A 318 -3.28 -0.78 -47.98
N LYS A 319 -3.48 -1.99 -48.54
CA LYS A 319 -4.52 -2.26 -49.49
C LYS A 319 -5.91 -2.09 -48.90
N ALA A 320 -6.10 -2.55 -47.64
CA ALA A 320 -7.34 -2.39 -46.92
C ALA A 320 -7.68 -0.92 -46.68
N LEU A 321 -6.72 -0.11 -46.22
CA LEU A 321 -6.90 1.34 -46.02
C LEU A 321 -7.23 2.05 -47.36
N LYS A 322 -6.45 1.80 -48.42
CA LYS A 322 -6.71 2.38 -49.74
C LYS A 322 -8.09 2.01 -50.33
N GLY A 323 -8.62 0.83 -49.95
CA GLY A 323 -9.94 0.36 -50.38
C GLY A 323 -11.10 0.80 -49.48
N SER A 324 -10.80 1.41 -48.34
CA SER A 324 -11.82 1.81 -47.34
C SER A 324 -12.55 3.07 -47.80
N LYS A 325 -13.90 3.05 -47.71
CA LYS A 325 -14.75 4.19 -48.07
C LYS A 325 -14.64 5.34 -47.06
N HIS A 326 -14.37 5.01 -45.80
CA HIS A 326 -14.24 5.97 -44.69
C HIS A 326 -12.94 5.67 -43.97
N ILE A 327 -12.10 6.68 -43.81
CA ILE A 327 -10.85 6.63 -43.06
C ILE A 327 -10.92 7.73 -42.02
N VAL A 328 -10.57 7.40 -40.79
CA VAL A 328 -10.38 8.34 -39.69
C VAL A 328 -8.92 8.24 -39.26
N GLU A 329 -8.24 9.37 -39.22
CA GLU A 329 -6.86 9.50 -38.75
C GLU A 329 -6.85 10.56 -37.64
N GLU A 330 -6.37 10.19 -36.46
CA GLU A 330 -6.42 11.06 -35.30
C GLU A 330 -5.22 10.76 -34.37
N ILE A 331 -4.79 11.75 -33.60
CA ILE A 331 -3.79 11.60 -32.55
C ILE A 331 -4.50 11.53 -31.22
N PHE A 332 -4.30 10.42 -30.50
CA PHE A 332 -4.87 10.22 -29.17
C PHE A 332 -3.79 10.37 -28.10
N GLN A 333 -4.07 11.20 -27.10
CA GLN A 333 -3.20 11.38 -25.92
C GLN A 333 -3.94 10.93 -24.66
N THR A 334 -3.27 10.13 -23.82
CA THR A 334 -3.74 9.77 -22.49
C THR A 334 -2.82 10.38 -21.43
N GLN A 335 -3.38 10.77 -20.32
CA GLN A 335 -2.60 11.19 -19.15
C GLN A 335 -1.93 9.98 -18.48
N ARG A 336 -0.87 10.23 -17.71
CA ARG A 336 -0.36 9.26 -16.75
C ARG A 336 -1.38 9.10 -15.64
N VAL A 337 -1.65 7.86 -15.25
CA VAL A 337 -2.56 7.51 -14.15
C VAL A 337 -1.82 6.62 -13.17
N GLU A 338 -1.72 7.07 -11.93
CA GLU A 338 -1.19 6.26 -10.83
C GLU A 338 -2.24 5.21 -10.42
N GLN A 339 -1.80 3.99 -10.15
CA GLN A 339 -2.65 2.90 -9.66
C GLN A 339 -3.34 3.29 -8.35
N ALA A 340 -2.63 3.98 -7.49
CA ALA A 340 -3.12 4.53 -6.23
C ALA A 340 -3.88 3.49 -5.38
N PHE A 341 -3.28 2.31 -5.22
CA PHE A 341 -3.75 1.33 -4.26
C PHE A 341 -3.68 1.92 -2.84
N LEU A 342 -4.59 1.49 -1.97
CA LEU A 342 -4.77 2.15 -0.68
C LEU A 342 -3.83 1.61 0.41
N GLU A 343 -3.49 0.33 0.37
CA GLU A 343 -2.45 -0.24 1.22
C GLU A 343 -1.08 0.22 0.72
N PRO A 344 -0.30 0.99 1.51
CA PRO A 344 1.09 1.28 1.17
C PRO A 344 1.89 -0.02 0.97
N GLU A 345 2.88 0.02 0.10
CA GLU A 345 3.77 -1.11 -0.08
C GLU A 345 4.54 -1.41 1.20
N SER A 346 4.54 -2.68 1.57
CA SER A 346 5.29 -3.20 2.70
C SER A 346 5.69 -4.65 2.45
N THR A 347 6.79 -5.04 3.04
CA THR A 347 7.30 -6.42 3.02
C THR A 347 7.84 -6.73 4.41
N LEU A 348 7.73 -7.97 4.84
CA LEU A 348 8.30 -8.46 6.08
C LEU A 348 9.16 -9.68 5.80
N ALA A 349 10.44 -9.59 6.10
CA ALA A 349 11.40 -10.69 5.98
C ALA A 349 11.72 -11.28 7.35
N VAL A 350 11.60 -12.60 7.48
CA VAL A 350 11.84 -13.33 8.73
C VAL A 350 12.85 -14.45 8.47
N PRO A 351 14.11 -14.29 8.90
CA PRO A 351 15.09 -15.36 8.83
C PRO A 351 14.66 -16.57 9.68
N ASN A 352 14.88 -17.76 9.20
CA ASN A 352 14.66 -19.02 9.92
C ASN A 352 15.79 -20.03 9.65
N GLU A 353 15.69 -21.22 10.25
CA GLU A 353 16.71 -22.28 10.08
C GLU A 353 16.82 -22.82 8.64
N GLU A 354 15.75 -22.70 7.85
CA GLU A 354 15.68 -23.17 6.46
C GLU A 354 16.10 -22.10 5.44
N GLY A 355 16.22 -20.84 5.87
CA GLY A 355 16.58 -19.71 5.01
C GLY A 355 15.81 -18.42 5.35
N LEU A 356 15.13 -17.86 4.38
CA LEU A 356 14.38 -16.61 4.49
C LEU A 356 12.90 -16.83 4.18
N TYR A 357 12.04 -16.42 5.11
CA TYR A 357 10.59 -16.37 4.88
C TYR A 357 10.15 -14.91 4.69
N VAL A 358 9.47 -14.63 3.57
CA VAL A 358 9.07 -13.27 3.20
C VAL A 358 7.55 -13.21 3.03
N TYR A 359 6.92 -12.33 3.78
CA TYR A 359 5.52 -11.95 3.57
C TYR A 359 5.47 -10.78 2.59
N SER A 360 4.81 -10.99 1.44
CA SER A 360 4.71 -10.00 0.36
C SER A 360 3.26 -9.59 0.13
N GLY A 361 3.04 -8.30 -0.10
CA GLY A 361 1.77 -7.75 -0.61
C GLY A 361 1.77 -7.60 -2.14
N GLY A 362 2.77 -8.16 -2.84
CA GLY A 362 2.93 -8.10 -4.29
C GLY A 362 1.88 -8.88 -5.07
N GLN A 363 2.03 -8.93 -6.38
CA GLN A 363 1.14 -9.66 -7.30
C GLN A 363 1.78 -10.94 -7.85
N GLY A 364 3.08 -11.16 -7.64
CA GLY A 364 3.84 -12.25 -8.21
C GLY A 364 4.81 -12.92 -7.24
N VAL A 365 4.31 -13.73 -6.28
CA VAL A 365 5.16 -14.36 -5.23
C VAL A 365 6.30 -15.21 -5.77
N TRP A 366 6.14 -15.85 -6.94
CA TRP A 366 7.18 -16.63 -7.59
C TRP A 366 8.28 -15.74 -8.16
N ASP A 367 7.90 -14.61 -8.71
CA ASP A 367 8.82 -13.62 -9.27
C ASP A 367 9.54 -12.88 -8.14
N ASP A 368 8.82 -12.49 -7.08
CA ASP A 368 9.40 -11.94 -5.85
C ASP A 368 10.48 -12.87 -5.30
N ARG A 369 10.17 -14.17 -5.14
CA ARG A 369 11.13 -15.17 -4.66
C ARG A 369 12.39 -15.23 -5.52
N ASN A 370 12.21 -15.31 -6.84
CA ASN A 370 13.32 -15.44 -7.76
C ASN A 370 14.22 -14.19 -7.76
N GLN A 371 13.62 -13.02 -7.68
CA GLN A 371 14.34 -11.75 -7.65
C GLN A 371 15.05 -11.52 -6.30
N ILE A 372 14.40 -11.84 -5.17
CA ILE A 372 15.01 -11.78 -3.83
C ILE A 372 16.24 -12.72 -3.77
N ALA A 373 16.11 -13.95 -4.25
CA ALA A 373 17.22 -14.90 -4.26
C ALA A 373 18.42 -14.40 -5.07
N LYS A 374 18.18 -13.71 -6.22
CA LYS A 374 19.25 -13.10 -7.03
C LYS A 374 19.95 -11.97 -6.29
N VAL A 375 19.18 -11.07 -5.66
CA VAL A 375 19.74 -9.94 -4.89
C VAL A 375 20.58 -10.42 -3.71
N LEU A 376 20.14 -11.49 -3.04
CA LEU A 376 20.88 -12.11 -1.94
C LEU A 376 22.02 -13.03 -2.41
N GLY A 377 22.07 -13.40 -3.69
CA GLY A 377 23.07 -14.35 -4.21
C GLY A 377 22.92 -15.77 -3.65
N VAL A 378 21.69 -16.20 -3.35
CA VAL A 378 21.37 -17.51 -2.76
C VAL A 378 20.52 -18.35 -3.69
N ASP A 379 20.42 -19.67 -3.39
CA ASP A 379 19.54 -20.56 -4.13
C ASP A 379 18.06 -20.25 -3.82
N THR A 380 17.20 -20.29 -4.84
CA THR A 380 15.78 -20.00 -4.71
C THR A 380 15.04 -20.92 -3.73
N SER A 381 15.56 -22.13 -3.48
CA SER A 381 15.00 -23.07 -2.49
C SER A 381 15.14 -22.59 -1.04
N THR A 382 16.05 -21.64 -0.77
CA THR A 382 16.24 -21.06 0.55
C THR A 382 15.34 -19.84 0.82
N VAL A 383 14.53 -19.43 -0.16
CA VAL A 383 13.61 -18.29 -0.02
C VAL A 383 12.18 -18.79 -0.19
N THR A 384 11.33 -18.53 0.81
CA THR A 384 9.90 -18.78 0.75
C THR A 384 9.17 -17.43 0.75
N VAL A 385 8.26 -17.22 -0.20
CA VAL A 385 7.43 -16.02 -0.27
C VAL A 385 5.97 -16.40 -0.10
N GLU A 386 5.31 -15.79 0.87
CA GLU A 386 3.87 -15.93 1.12
C GLU A 386 3.13 -14.64 0.75
N LEU A 387 2.07 -14.78 -0.07
CA LEU A 387 1.14 -13.69 -0.32
C LEU A 387 0.21 -13.53 0.88
N VAL A 388 0.32 -12.41 1.56
CA VAL A 388 -0.63 -11.97 2.58
C VAL A 388 -1.81 -11.26 1.91
N SER A 389 -2.76 -10.72 2.67
CA SER A 389 -3.82 -9.88 2.11
C SER A 389 -3.19 -8.73 1.30
N ASN A 390 -3.72 -8.50 0.09
CA ASN A 390 -3.28 -7.43 -0.77
C ASN A 390 -4.35 -6.32 -0.79
N GLY A 391 -3.98 -5.13 -0.33
CA GLY A 391 -4.85 -3.95 -0.19
C GLY A 391 -5.06 -3.17 -1.48
N GLY A 392 -5.02 -3.88 -2.60
CA GLY A 392 -5.11 -3.37 -3.97
C GLY A 392 -3.74 -3.24 -4.60
N ALA A 393 -3.69 -3.40 -5.92
CA ALA A 393 -2.45 -3.26 -6.68
C ALA A 393 -2.69 -2.66 -8.07
N PHE A 394 -3.65 -3.17 -8.85
CA PHE A 394 -4.03 -2.65 -10.18
C PHE A 394 -2.86 -2.64 -11.17
N GLY A 395 -1.94 -3.63 -11.06
CA GLY A 395 -0.69 -3.70 -11.82
C GLY A 395 0.48 -2.94 -11.20
N GLY A 396 0.27 -2.17 -10.13
CA GLY A 396 1.32 -1.36 -9.49
C GLY A 396 2.21 -2.13 -8.50
N LYS A 397 1.86 -3.38 -8.18
CA LYS A 397 2.65 -4.26 -7.29
C LYS A 397 3.08 -5.54 -8.02
N GLU A 398 3.15 -5.52 -9.35
CA GLU A 398 3.54 -6.68 -10.16
C GLU A 398 5.06 -6.82 -10.21
N ASP A 399 5.77 -5.72 -10.49
CA ASP A 399 7.22 -5.66 -10.28
C ASP A 399 7.55 -5.46 -8.80
N MET A 400 8.73 -5.90 -8.38
CA MET A 400 9.22 -5.66 -7.03
C MET A 400 9.39 -4.17 -6.78
N SER A 401 8.89 -3.69 -5.65
CA SER A 401 9.08 -2.31 -5.19
C SER A 401 10.03 -2.23 -3.99
N ASN A 402 9.74 -2.95 -2.92
CA ASN A 402 10.53 -2.93 -1.68
C ASN A 402 10.95 -4.32 -1.17
N GLN A 403 10.54 -5.39 -1.85
CA GLN A 403 10.85 -6.76 -1.42
C GLN A 403 12.36 -7.05 -1.41
N ALA A 404 13.09 -6.46 -2.34
CA ALA A 404 14.54 -6.66 -2.45
C ALA A 404 15.34 -5.84 -1.41
N GLN A 405 14.76 -4.77 -0.87
CA GLN A 405 15.40 -3.94 0.16
C GLN A 405 15.11 -4.44 1.57
N THR A 406 14.04 -5.24 1.77
CA THR A 406 13.62 -5.74 3.08
C THR A 406 14.43 -6.96 3.51
#